data_54acdb26323e31f173ec08d0e1319ae3
#
_entry.id   54acdb26323e31f173ec08d0e1319ae3
#
_cell.length_a   1.000
_cell.length_b   1.000
_cell.length_c   1.000
_cell.angle_alpha   90.00
_cell.angle_beta   90.00
_cell.angle_gamma   90.00
#
_symmetry.space_group_name_H-M   'P 1'
#
loop_
_entity.id
_entity.type
_entity.pdbx_description
1 polymer ?
#
loop_
_entity_poly.entity_id
_entity_poly.type
_entity_poly.pdbx_seq_one_letter_code
_entity_poly.pdbx_strand_id
1 'polypeptide(L)'
;MSETKGTSTQLSHSAKTRFYSIGSRLLLFTVILLLAQYLIIAYKDWRSLKKFSSNQIKMMADIKHSAFNHELNTYELMGKMILNNISKDEKIIKAFAARDRKTLTELTLPLFDEMKKNYKAKQFHFHIPPAISFLRVQNPKKFNDDLSGFRKTILQANSEKKEISGLEVGVTDLGFRVVKPLFDQNNKHNRVGRIWGRC
;
A
#
# COMPACT_ATOMS: atom_id res chain seq x y z
N MET A 1 -91.31 -39.91 -48.10
CA MET A 1 -92.09 -39.66 -46.88
C MET A 1 -91.18 -39.77 -45.68
N SER A 2 -91.27 -38.81 -44.83
CA SER A 2 -90.75 -38.66 -43.50
C SER A 2 -89.37 -37.90 -43.38
N GLU A 3 -89.55 -36.66 -43.00
CA GLU A 3 -88.60 -35.69 -42.54
C GLU A 3 -87.93 -36.12 -41.20
N THR A 4 -86.67 -35.82 -41.02
CA THR A 4 -86.09 -35.78 -39.71
C THR A 4 -85.36 -34.47 -39.53
N LYS A 5 -85.94 -33.63 -38.69
CA LYS A 5 -85.39 -32.38 -38.18
C LYS A 5 -84.09 -32.57 -37.41
N GLY A 6 -83.07 -32.00 -37.89
CA GLY A 6 -81.82 -31.86 -37.10
C GLY A 6 -81.91 -30.67 -36.17
N THR A 7 -81.84 -30.89 -34.86
CA THR A 7 -81.80 -29.89 -33.80
C THR A 7 -80.39 -29.46 -33.61
N SER A 8 -80.08 -28.24 -33.98
CA SER A 8 -78.77 -27.60 -33.69
C SER A 8 -78.73 -27.04 -32.25
N THR A 9 -78.00 -27.68 -31.40
CA THR A 9 -77.77 -27.25 -30.01
C THR A 9 -76.76 -26.12 -30.05
N GLN A 10 -77.20 -24.89 -29.85
CA GLN A 10 -76.36 -23.75 -29.62
C GLN A 10 -75.77 -23.82 -28.19
N LEU A 11 -74.45 -24.01 -28.09
CA LEU A 11 -73.73 -23.88 -26.85
C LEU A 11 -73.53 -22.39 -26.56
N SER A 12 -74.36 -21.86 -25.68
CA SER A 12 -74.20 -20.54 -25.10
C SER A 12 -73.01 -20.52 -24.14
N HIS A 13 -71.88 -20.00 -24.58
CA HIS A 13 -70.80 -19.63 -23.69
C HIS A 13 -71.19 -18.36 -22.90
N SER A 14 -71.77 -18.56 -21.72
CA SER A 14 -71.99 -17.51 -20.76
C SER A 14 -70.62 -17.11 -20.15
N ALA A 15 -70.04 -16.00 -20.60
CA ALA A 15 -68.93 -15.37 -19.95
C ALA A 15 -69.36 -14.81 -18.60
N LYS A 16 -69.11 -15.52 -17.50
CA LYS A 16 -69.30 -15.05 -16.14
C LYS A 16 -68.34 -13.88 -15.88
N THR A 17 -68.80 -12.66 -16.09
CA THR A 17 -68.14 -11.47 -15.57
C THR A 17 -68.21 -11.49 -14.04
N ARG A 18 -67.12 -11.83 -13.38
CA ARG A 18 -67.02 -11.75 -11.92
C ARG A 18 -67.04 -10.26 -11.53
N PHE A 19 -68.21 -9.78 -11.11
CA PHE A 19 -68.30 -8.48 -10.46
C PHE A 19 -67.66 -8.54 -9.10
N TYR A 20 -66.40 -8.03 -9.00
CA TYR A 20 -65.77 -7.87 -7.70
C TYR A 20 -66.60 -6.88 -6.88
N SER A 21 -66.96 -7.24 -5.65
CA SER A 21 -67.68 -6.37 -4.74
C SER A 21 -66.89 -5.08 -4.48
N ILE A 22 -67.54 -3.98 -4.15
CA ILE A 22 -66.88 -2.72 -3.82
C ILE A 22 -65.83 -2.93 -2.71
N GLY A 23 -66.12 -3.82 -1.73
CA GLY A 23 -65.14 -4.16 -0.68
C GLY A 23 -63.89 -4.85 -1.18
N SER A 24 -63.96 -5.75 -2.20
CA SER A 24 -62.78 -6.39 -2.76
C SER A 24 -61.89 -5.41 -3.57
N ARG A 25 -62.49 -4.42 -4.21
CA ARG A 25 -61.74 -3.36 -4.92
C ARG A 25 -61.00 -2.43 -3.95
N LEU A 26 -61.66 -2.06 -2.85
CA LEU A 26 -61.04 -1.25 -1.76
C LEU A 26 -59.86 -2.04 -1.09
N LEU A 27 -60.08 -3.32 -0.81
CA LEU A 27 -59.03 -4.16 -0.23
C LEU A 27 -57.80 -4.31 -1.17
N LEU A 28 -58.06 -4.49 -2.47
CA LEU A 28 -57.00 -4.56 -3.47
C LEU A 28 -56.22 -3.25 -3.54
N PHE A 29 -56.89 -2.10 -3.49
CA PHE A 29 -56.29 -0.80 -3.50
C PHE A 29 -55.40 -0.53 -2.26
N THR A 30 -55.89 -0.89 -1.09
CA THR A 30 -55.09 -0.77 0.15
C THR A 30 -53.86 -1.67 0.15
N VAL A 31 -53.95 -2.91 -0.37
CA VAL A 31 -52.81 -3.79 -0.54
C VAL A 31 -51.77 -3.24 -1.49
N ILE A 32 -52.21 -2.67 -2.62
CA ILE A 32 -51.32 -2.01 -3.60
C ILE A 32 -50.60 -0.83 -2.95
N LEU A 33 -51.30 0.03 -2.18
CA LEU A 33 -50.68 1.14 -1.47
C LEU A 33 -49.63 0.69 -0.45
N LEU A 34 -49.92 -0.35 0.32
CA LEU A 34 -49.00 -0.92 1.28
C LEU A 34 -47.75 -1.50 0.61
N LEU A 35 -47.93 -2.22 -0.50
CA LEU A 35 -46.82 -2.72 -1.32
C LEU A 35 -45.95 -1.59 -1.90
N ALA A 36 -46.57 -0.53 -2.39
CA ALA A 36 -45.87 0.65 -2.90
C ALA A 36 -45.06 1.34 -1.81
N GLN A 37 -45.62 1.52 -0.61
CA GLN A 37 -44.88 2.04 0.56
C GLN A 37 -43.70 1.13 0.96
N TYR A 38 -43.92 -0.18 1.01
CA TYR A 38 -42.87 -1.14 1.30
C TYR A 38 -41.71 -1.06 0.31
N LEU A 39 -42.01 -1.00 -0.99
CA LEU A 39 -41.01 -0.88 -2.05
C LEU A 39 -40.22 0.44 -1.94
N ILE A 40 -40.87 1.55 -1.59
CA ILE A 40 -40.21 2.83 -1.38
C ILE A 40 -39.26 2.78 -0.20
N ILE A 41 -39.66 2.17 0.91
CA ILE A 41 -38.82 1.99 2.11
C ILE A 41 -37.65 1.08 1.78
N ALA A 42 -37.89 -0.09 1.20
CA ALA A 42 -36.86 -1.03 0.80
C ALA A 42 -35.84 -0.41 -0.15
N TYR A 43 -36.29 0.40 -1.10
CA TYR A 43 -35.39 1.13 -2.02
C TYR A 43 -34.51 2.16 -1.29
N LYS A 44 -35.08 2.93 -0.33
CA LYS A 44 -34.32 3.88 0.48
C LYS A 44 -33.28 3.17 1.36
N ASP A 45 -33.65 2.07 1.99
CA ASP A 45 -32.77 1.29 2.84
C ASP A 45 -31.64 0.68 2.02
N TRP A 46 -31.93 0.13 0.86
CA TRP A 46 -30.93 -0.40 -0.05
C TRP A 46 -29.94 0.68 -0.51
N ARG A 47 -30.41 1.87 -0.88
CA ARG A 47 -29.53 3.01 -1.23
C ARG A 47 -28.67 3.45 -0.04
N SER A 48 -29.26 3.50 1.16
CA SER A 48 -28.57 3.86 2.39
C SER A 48 -27.46 2.85 2.73
N LEU A 49 -27.77 1.56 2.68
CA LEU A 49 -26.82 0.48 2.91
C LEU A 49 -25.67 0.51 1.90
N LYS A 50 -25.97 0.73 0.61
CA LYS A 50 -24.94 0.84 -0.41
C LYS A 50 -24.01 2.03 -0.17
N LYS A 51 -24.56 3.19 0.19
CA LYS A 51 -23.79 4.39 0.53
C LYS A 51 -22.96 4.18 1.80
N PHE A 52 -23.53 3.56 2.82
CA PHE A 52 -22.83 3.23 4.06
C PHE A 52 -21.65 2.30 3.80
N SER A 53 -21.86 1.20 3.07
CA SER A 53 -20.79 0.24 2.71
C SER A 53 -19.66 0.93 1.92
N SER A 54 -20.01 1.75 0.92
CA SER A 54 -19.02 2.50 0.13
C SER A 54 -18.20 3.46 1.00
N ASN A 55 -18.84 4.17 1.91
CA ASN A 55 -18.16 5.10 2.83
C ASN A 55 -17.24 4.38 3.79
N GLN A 56 -17.63 3.21 4.31
CA GLN A 56 -16.80 2.39 5.18
C GLN A 56 -15.54 1.89 4.47
N ILE A 57 -15.68 1.40 3.23
CA ILE A 57 -14.54 0.96 2.42
C ILE A 57 -13.56 2.13 2.19
N LYS A 58 -14.09 3.30 1.82
CA LYS A 58 -13.28 4.50 1.60
C LYS A 58 -12.55 4.92 2.88
N MET A 59 -13.26 5.00 3.99
CA MET A 59 -12.67 5.34 5.29
C MET A 59 -11.57 4.36 5.70
N MET A 60 -11.78 3.04 5.51
CA MET A 60 -10.74 2.04 5.79
C MET A 60 -9.52 2.20 4.89
N ALA A 61 -9.73 2.52 3.61
CA ALA A 61 -8.63 2.78 2.68
C ALA A 61 -7.83 4.02 3.10
N ASP A 62 -8.51 5.10 3.48
CA ASP A 62 -7.87 6.35 3.94
C ASP A 62 -7.08 6.14 5.23
N ILE A 63 -7.62 5.37 6.19
CA ILE A 63 -6.92 5.02 7.43
C ILE A 63 -5.65 4.20 7.14
N LYS A 64 -5.76 3.18 6.27
CA LYS A 64 -4.59 2.36 5.90
C LYS A 64 -3.53 3.17 5.17
N HIS A 65 -3.94 4.05 4.27
CA HIS A 65 -3.02 4.94 3.54
C HIS A 65 -2.33 5.92 4.50
N SER A 66 -3.06 6.51 5.43
CA SER A 66 -2.50 7.41 6.45
C SER A 66 -1.52 6.67 7.38
N ALA A 67 -1.87 5.47 7.85
CA ALA A 67 -0.99 4.65 8.69
C ALA A 67 0.30 4.25 7.95
N PHE A 68 0.18 3.87 6.69
CA PHE A 68 1.34 3.55 5.85
C PHE A 68 2.27 4.76 5.66
N ASN A 69 1.72 5.92 5.34
CA ASN A 69 2.52 7.14 5.20
C ASN A 69 3.18 7.55 6.52
N HIS A 70 2.49 7.39 7.64
CA HIS A 70 3.07 7.65 8.96
C HIS A 70 4.26 6.71 9.25
N GLU A 71 4.13 5.43 8.91
CA GLU A 71 5.21 4.45 9.05
C GLU A 71 6.42 4.82 8.18
N LEU A 72 6.19 5.19 6.91
CA LEU A 72 7.27 5.65 6.02
C LEU A 72 8.00 6.88 6.56
N ASN A 73 7.27 7.88 7.04
CA ASN A 73 7.85 9.07 7.62
C ASN A 73 8.68 8.75 8.87
N THR A 74 8.23 7.80 9.68
CA THR A 74 8.97 7.34 10.85
C THR A 74 10.30 6.69 10.46
N TYR A 75 10.30 5.79 9.46
CA TYR A 75 11.53 5.19 8.94
C TYR A 75 12.47 6.23 8.33
N GLU A 76 11.92 7.21 7.64
CA GLU A 76 12.70 8.30 7.07
C GLU A 76 13.44 9.10 8.16
N LEU A 77 12.70 9.55 9.17
CA LEU A 77 13.29 10.33 10.27
C LEU A 77 14.37 9.54 11.02
N MET A 78 14.08 8.27 11.35
CA MET A 78 15.06 7.40 12.01
C MET A 78 16.31 7.21 11.16
N GLY A 79 16.13 6.88 9.89
CA GLY A 79 17.25 6.68 8.97
C GLY A 79 18.11 7.93 8.82
N LYS A 80 17.48 9.10 8.70
CA LYS A 80 18.16 10.40 8.65
C LYS A 80 18.94 10.69 9.92
N MET A 81 18.34 10.47 11.09
CA MET A 81 19.00 10.66 12.39
C MET A 81 20.25 9.77 12.53
N ILE A 82 20.12 8.48 12.21
CA ILE A 82 21.22 7.53 12.32
C ILE A 82 22.34 7.88 11.34
N LEU A 83 22.00 8.13 10.05
CA LEU A 83 23.01 8.51 9.06
C LEU A 83 23.66 9.86 9.36
N ASN A 84 22.92 10.78 9.98
CA ASN A 84 23.49 12.06 10.43
C ASN A 84 24.54 11.85 11.54
N ASN A 85 24.27 10.98 12.52
CA ASN A 85 25.23 10.63 13.56
C ASN A 85 26.47 9.95 12.96
N ILE A 86 26.27 8.96 12.08
CA ILE A 86 27.37 8.28 11.37
C ILE A 86 28.21 9.26 10.56
N SER A 87 27.58 10.23 9.90
CA SER A 87 28.30 11.22 9.09
C SER A 87 29.16 12.19 9.91
N LYS A 88 28.97 12.24 11.22
CA LYS A 88 29.74 13.05 12.18
C LYS A 88 30.75 12.23 12.97
N ASP A 89 30.67 10.90 12.92
CA ASP A 89 31.61 10.02 13.62
C ASP A 89 32.95 9.94 12.86
N GLU A 90 33.95 10.64 13.39
CA GLU A 90 35.27 10.69 12.77
C GLU A 90 35.92 9.30 12.61
N LYS A 91 35.70 8.37 13.56
CA LYS A 91 36.31 7.03 13.49
C LYS A 91 35.72 6.27 12.30
N ILE A 92 34.40 6.32 12.14
CA ILE A 92 33.69 5.70 11.01
C ILE A 92 34.14 6.34 9.69
N ILE A 93 34.19 7.67 9.63
CA ILE A 93 34.62 8.40 8.43
C ILE A 93 36.06 8.09 8.06
N LYS A 94 36.99 8.08 9.02
CA LYS A 94 38.40 7.72 8.80
C LYS A 94 38.57 6.29 8.33
N ALA A 95 37.92 5.32 8.97
CA ALA A 95 37.96 3.91 8.56
C ALA A 95 37.41 3.71 7.14
N PHE A 96 36.30 4.36 6.82
CA PHE A 96 35.73 4.31 5.49
C PHE A 96 36.62 5.05 4.46
N ALA A 97 37.26 6.15 4.83
CA ALA A 97 38.22 6.87 4.00
C ALA A 97 39.45 6.02 3.68
N ALA A 98 39.98 5.35 4.67
CA ALA A 98 41.13 4.45 4.51
C ALA A 98 40.79 3.14 3.80
N ARG A 99 39.56 2.86 3.45
CA ARG A 99 39.08 1.59 2.90
C ARG A 99 39.31 0.40 3.87
N ASP A 100 39.38 0.67 5.17
CA ASP A 100 39.52 -0.34 6.19
C ASP A 100 38.15 -0.95 6.54
N ARG A 101 37.84 -2.05 5.83
CA ARG A 101 36.56 -2.75 6.01
C ARG A 101 36.46 -3.44 7.37
N LYS A 102 37.59 -3.91 7.94
CA LYS A 102 37.62 -4.59 9.23
C LYS A 102 37.20 -3.63 10.34
N THR A 103 37.92 -2.53 10.48
CA THR A 103 37.62 -1.49 11.47
C THR A 103 36.21 -0.89 11.25
N LEU A 104 35.81 -0.65 10.00
CA LEU A 104 34.48 -0.15 9.70
C LEU A 104 33.39 -1.12 10.13
N THR A 105 33.59 -2.42 9.95
CA THR A 105 32.65 -3.45 10.42
C THR A 105 32.55 -3.46 11.93
N GLU A 106 33.70 -3.47 12.63
CA GLU A 106 33.76 -3.46 14.10
C GLU A 106 33.04 -2.25 14.71
N LEU A 107 33.19 -1.07 14.10
CA LEU A 107 32.54 0.14 14.57
C LEU A 107 31.02 0.17 14.27
N THR A 108 30.59 -0.44 13.18
CA THR A 108 29.19 -0.30 12.71
C THR A 108 28.29 -1.51 13.00
N LEU A 109 28.87 -2.67 13.30
CA LEU A 109 28.08 -3.86 13.62
C LEU A 109 27.23 -3.72 14.88
N PRO A 110 27.73 -3.19 16.02
CA PRO A 110 26.90 -2.98 17.20
C PRO A 110 25.73 -2.05 16.94
N LEU A 111 25.98 -0.99 16.17
CA LEU A 111 24.93 -0.03 15.76
C LEU A 111 23.88 -0.71 14.88
N PHE A 112 24.31 -1.53 13.94
CA PHE A 112 23.37 -2.27 13.09
C PHE A 112 22.53 -3.26 13.90
N ASP A 113 23.11 -3.97 14.87
CA ASP A 113 22.39 -4.90 15.74
C ASP A 113 21.30 -4.17 16.56
N GLU A 114 21.63 -3.00 17.08
CA GLU A 114 20.64 -2.13 17.74
C GLU A 114 19.52 -1.69 16.79
N MET A 115 19.88 -1.23 15.61
CA MET A 115 18.91 -0.83 14.57
C MET A 115 18.02 -1.99 14.16
N LYS A 116 18.57 -3.18 14.01
CA LYS A 116 17.84 -4.41 13.68
C LYS A 116 16.84 -4.78 14.78
N LYS A 117 17.27 -4.73 16.03
CA LYS A 117 16.47 -5.08 17.20
C LYS A 117 15.33 -4.09 17.43
N ASN A 118 15.62 -2.79 17.43
CA ASN A 118 14.70 -1.76 17.88
C ASN A 118 13.88 -1.17 16.73
N TYR A 119 14.43 -1.14 15.52
CA TYR A 119 13.83 -0.43 14.37
C TYR A 119 13.61 -1.31 13.15
N LYS A 120 13.79 -2.64 13.28
CA LYS A 120 13.59 -3.63 12.21
C LYS A 120 14.41 -3.33 10.95
N ALA A 121 15.55 -2.63 11.09
CA ALA A 121 16.44 -2.38 9.98
C ALA A 121 16.97 -3.70 9.41
N LYS A 122 16.88 -3.89 8.10
CA LYS A 122 17.30 -5.12 7.45
C LYS A 122 18.68 -5.03 6.84
N GLN A 123 19.11 -3.86 6.48
CA GLN A 123 20.39 -3.66 5.78
C GLN A 123 21.03 -2.34 6.20
N PHE A 124 22.33 -2.39 6.39
CA PHE A 124 23.17 -1.23 6.53
C PHE A 124 24.40 -1.40 5.63
N HIS A 125 24.57 -0.48 4.68
CA HIS A 125 25.60 -0.58 3.64
C HIS A 125 26.39 0.70 3.50
N PHE A 126 27.66 0.51 3.14
CA PHE A 126 28.52 1.55 2.61
C PHE A 126 28.81 1.29 1.14
N HIS A 127 28.71 2.33 0.32
CA HIS A 127 28.95 2.28 -1.09
C HIS A 127 30.02 3.27 -1.52
N ILE A 128 30.74 2.93 -2.58
CA ILE A 128 31.63 3.85 -3.27
C ILE A 128 31.05 4.18 -4.63
N PRO A 129 31.30 5.41 -5.16
CA PRO A 129 30.81 5.80 -6.48
C PRO A 129 31.22 4.81 -7.58
N PRO A 130 30.34 4.59 -8.60
CA PRO A 130 29.02 5.18 -8.74
C PRO A 130 27.96 4.53 -7.82
N ALA A 131 28.02 3.21 -7.57
CA ALA A 131 27.17 2.46 -6.66
C ALA A 131 27.77 1.08 -6.33
N ILE A 132 29.08 1.01 -6.15
CA ILE A 132 29.75 -0.25 -5.80
C ILE A 132 29.56 -0.53 -4.30
N SER A 133 29.15 -1.75 -3.97
CA SER A 133 28.97 -2.21 -2.60
C SER A 133 30.33 -2.40 -1.92
N PHE A 134 30.70 -1.47 -1.03
CA PHE A 134 31.95 -1.55 -0.29
C PHE A 134 31.84 -2.42 0.94
N LEU A 135 30.80 -2.22 1.75
CA LEU A 135 30.52 -3.00 2.93
C LEU A 135 29.02 -3.20 3.12
N ARG A 136 28.59 -4.42 3.30
CA ARG A 136 27.29 -4.78 3.86
C ARG A 136 27.48 -5.23 5.29
N VAL A 137 27.06 -4.39 6.26
CA VAL A 137 27.29 -4.68 7.68
C VAL A 137 26.62 -5.99 8.10
N GLN A 138 25.45 -6.29 7.57
CA GLN A 138 24.73 -7.56 7.81
C GLN A 138 25.37 -8.78 7.12
N ASN A 139 26.22 -8.59 6.14
CA ASN A 139 26.94 -9.66 5.43
C ASN A 139 28.27 -9.15 4.87
N PRO A 140 29.31 -9.01 5.72
CA PRO A 140 30.59 -8.43 5.33
C PRO A 140 31.36 -9.22 4.26
N LYS A 141 31.00 -10.51 4.07
CA LYS A 141 31.64 -11.35 3.05
C LYS A 141 31.20 -11.02 1.62
N LYS A 142 30.01 -10.39 1.44
CA LYS A 142 29.49 -10.02 0.14
C LYS A 142 29.73 -8.55 -0.17
N PHE A 143 30.64 -8.25 -1.09
CA PHE A 143 31.05 -6.89 -1.45
C PHE A 143 31.56 -6.82 -2.89
N ASN A 144 31.89 -5.63 -3.39
CA ASN A 144 32.39 -5.30 -4.73
C ASN A 144 31.40 -5.50 -5.89
N ASP A 145 30.14 -5.79 -5.63
CA ASP A 145 29.16 -5.85 -6.69
C ASP A 145 28.71 -4.42 -7.10
N ASP A 146 28.61 -4.24 -8.41
CA ASP A 146 28.06 -3.03 -9.01
C ASP A 146 26.54 -3.05 -8.96
N LEU A 147 25.98 -2.03 -8.30
CA LEU A 147 24.55 -1.87 -8.10
C LEU A 147 23.95 -0.75 -8.99
N SER A 148 24.75 -0.15 -9.89
CA SER A 148 24.36 1.00 -10.71
C SER A 148 23.14 0.73 -11.57
N GLY A 149 22.97 -0.51 -12.03
CA GLY A 149 21.87 -0.89 -12.92
C GLY A 149 20.48 -0.79 -12.28
N PHE A 150 20.37 -0.78 -10.94
CA PHE A 150 19.07 -0.83 -10.25
C PHE A 150 18.96 -0.02 -8.95
N ARG A 151 20.07 0.58 -8.46
CA ARG A 151 20.07 1.39 -7.24
C ARG A 151 20.04 2.88 -7.55
N LYS A 152 18.89 3.36 -8.03
CA LYS A 152 18.69 4.75 -8.43
C LYS A 152 18.90 5.73 -7.28
N THR A 153 18.45 5.40 -6.06
CA THR A 153 18.64 6.25 -4.87
C THR A 153 20.10 6.51 -4.55
N ILE A 154 20.99 5.51 -4.74
CA ILE A 154 22.43 5.66 -4.52
C ILE A 154 23.05 6.56 -5.60
N LEU A 155 22.71 6.32 -6.87
CA LEU A 155 23.18 7.14 -7.99
C LEU A 155 22.76 8.59 -7.83
N GLN A 156 21.51 8.83 -7.46
CA GLN A 156 20.98 10.16 -7.22
C GLN A 156 21.69 10.86 -6.05
N ALA A 157 21.86 10.17 -4.92
CA ALA A 157 22.58 10.75 -3.78
C ALA A 157 24.04 11.11 -4.11
N ASN A 158 24.70 10.28 -4.95
CA ASN A 158 26.05 10.56 -5.40
C ASN A 158 26.12 11.75 -6.36
N SER A 159 25.19 11.86 -7.31
CA SER A 159 25.18 12.93 -8.31
C SER A 159 24.78 14.28 -7.70
N GLU A 160 23.72 14.29 -6.88
CA GLU A 160 23.21 15.51 -6.26
C GLU A 160 23.98 15.93 -5.01
N LYS A 161 24.80 15.02 -4.44
CA LYS A 161 25.50 15.24 -3.15
C LYS A 161 24.55 15.58 -2.01
N LYS A 162 23.34 15.06 -2.07
CA LYS A 162 22.26 15.29 -1.11
C LYS A 162 21.77 13.98 -0.52
N GLU A 163 21.14 14.08 0.63
CA GLU A 163 20.42 12.97 1.23
C GLU A 163 19.17 12.66 0.40
N ILE A 164 18.97 11.39 0.08
CA ILE A 164 17.83 10.87 -0.70
C ILE A 164 17.12 9.82 0.12
N SER A 165 15.81 9.91 0.20
CA SER A 165 14.96 8.89 0.81
C SER A 165 13.82 8.52 -0.10
N GLY A 166 13.34 7.27 -0.01
CA GLY A 166 12.20 6.82 -0.80
C GLY A 166 12.07 5.32 -0.90
N LEU A 167 10.96 4.93 -1.49
CA LEU A 167 10.67 3.54 -1.84
C LEU A 167 11.43 3.15 -3.12
N GLU A 168 12.11 2.04 -3.07
CA GLU A 168 12.82 1.49 -4.23
C GLU A 168 12.64 -0.01 -4.30
N VAL A 169 12.36 -0.51 -5.50
CA VAL A 169 12.26 -1.95 -5.76
C VAL A 169 13.64 -2.59 -5.58
N GLY A 170 13.70 -3.60 -4.70
CA GLY A 170 14.88 -4.44 -4.51
C GLY A 170 14.90 -5.61 -5.49
N VAL A 171 15.88 -6.52 -5.32
CA VAL A 171 15.93 -7.76 -6.10
C VAL A 171 14.77 -8.69 -5.72
N THR A 172 14.37 -8.69 -4.46
CA THR A 172 13.36 -9.60 -3.92
C THR A 172 12.11 -8.90 -3.40
N ASP A 173 12.21 -7.61 -3.04
CA ASP A 173 11.12 -6.88 -2.38
C ASP A 173 11.22 -5.37 -2.57
N LEU A 174 10.13 -4.69 -2.26
CA LEU A 174 10.07 -3.24 -2.12
C LEU A 174 10.66 -2.83 -0.77
N GLY A 175 11.48 -1.81 -0.73
CA GLY A 175 12.05 -1.32 0.51
C GLY A 175 12.17 0.18 0.57
N PHE A 176 11.90 0.74 1.75
CA PHE A 176 12.17 2.16 2.01
C PHE A 176 13.65 2.35 2.31
N ARG A 177 14.27 3.31 1.66
CA ARG A 177 15.71 3.58 1.76
C ARG A 177 15.98 5.01 2.16
N VAL A 178 16.96 5.18 3.01
CA VAL A 178 17.56 6.47 3.30
C VAL A 178 19.03 6.38 2.94
N VAL A 179 19.49 7.28 2.10
CA VAL A 179 20.85 7.31 1.55
C VAL A 179 21.45 8.67 1.82
N LYS A 180 22.62 8.72 2.46
CA LYS A 180 23.30 9.96 2.78
C LYS A 180 24.73 9.95 2.23
N PRO A 181 25.15 10.99 1.47
CA PRO A 181 26.53 11.18 1.07
C PRO A 181 27.40 11.42 2.30
N LEU A 182 28.57 10.80 2.34
CA LEU A 182 29.56 10.96 3.38
C LEU A 182 30.76 11.72 2.80
N PHE A 183 31.24 12.71 3.53
CA PHE A 183 32.37 13.56 3.15
C PHE A 183 33.52 13.29 4.11
N ASP A 184 34.74 13.36 3.62
CA ASP A 184 35.94 13.35 4.46
C ASP A 184 36.20 14.74 5.07
N GLN A 185 37.21 14.83 5.92
CA GLN A 185 37.60 16.11 6.57
C GLN A 185 37.99 17.20 5.60
N ASN A 186 38.37 16.84 4.37
CA ASN A 186 38.71 17.78 3.30
C ASN A 186 37.52 18.14 2.42
N ASN A 187 36.32 17.84 2.88
CA ASN A 187 35.06 18.06 2.15
C ASN A 187 35.00 17.35 0.78
N LYS A 188 35.86 16.32 0.59
CA LYS A 188 35.89 15.53 -0.62
C LYS A 188 34.81 14.48 -0.57
N HIS A 189 33.83 14.61 -1.47
CA HIS A 189 32.75 13.63 -1.62
C HIS A 189 33.29 12.34 -2.23
N ASN A 190 33.41 11.30 -1.46
CA ASN A 190 33.95 10.06 -1.96
C ASN A 190 33.04 8.85 -1.74
N ARG A 191 31.89 8.99 -1.00
CA ARG A 191 31.19 7.79 -0.49
C ARG A 191 29.76 8.07 -0.05
N VAL A 192 28.96 7.00 -0.03
CA VAL A 192 27.56 7.02 0.40
C VAL A 192 27.31 5.96 1.45
N GLY A 193 26.80 6.36 2.60
CA GLY A 193 26.20 5.47 3.59
C GLY A 193 24.73 5.26 3.30
N ARG A 194 24.21 4.04 3.51
CA ARG A 194 22.80 3.72 3.30
C ARG A 194 22.25 2.84 4.42
N ILE A 195 21.07 3.22 4.90
CA ILE A 195 20.25 2.40 5.78
C ILE A 195 18.99 2.00 5.04
N TRP A 196 18.51 0.79 5.28
CA TRP A 196 17.28 0.27 4.74
C TRP A 196 16.43 -0.39 5.83
N GLY A 197 15.18 0.04 5.93
CA GLY A 197 14.14 -0.59 6.73
C GLY A 197 13.16 -1.38 5.86
N ARG A 198 12.37 -2.28 6.46
CA ARG A 198 11.30 -3.01 5.80
C ARG A 198 10.04 -2.13 5.79
N CYS A 199 9.38 -2.04 4.65
CA CYS A 199 7.96 -1.67 4.59
C CYS A 199 7.09 -2.91 4.75
#